data_1e8341f728d967ada9cc825dd86e2b19
#
_entry.id   1e8341f728d967ada9cc825dd86e2b19
#
_cell.length_a   1.000
_cell.length_b   1.000
_cell.length_c   1.000
_cell.angle_alpha   90.00
_cell.angle_beta   90.00
_cell.angle_gamma   90.00
#
_symmetry.space_group_name_H-M   'P 1'
#
loop_
_entity.id
_entity.type
_entity.pdbx_description
1 polymer ?
#
loop_
_entity_poly.entity_id
_entity_poly.type
_entity_poly.pdbx_seq_one_letter_code
_entity_poly.pdbx_strand_id
1 'polypeptide(L)'
;MVNALYCSPRPKRKKAIVTDKRTYQGSIRAQADSSKPDLVVDWVKQALNHGIKAEYILMDSWFNYEPLLKKLKELKVDTIGMLKLDNRKYSVLNNRGKAKEYLSLEDICPLAKKKHLKSDPDEIIGSIKVMAHTNNEPVTKGIPLKLVFIRNRHNKEDFLVLASTDTSLDSKRIVQLYARRWKIETNFHNQKAFFGMNSECQSTDFTTISAYANLACIRANLMEYKRRIENDVRAAGELFYSACQALKEIPFADALNRLLQAYNSIVDDLEKAGCIAKGKLKKAKKILKQKLSVWYDESSAYIQKILELYSTEITSPILKRIK
;
A
#
# COMPACT_ATOMS: atom_id res chain seq x y z
N MET A 1 3.48 3.84 4.54
CA MET A 1 4.08 2.80 3.66
C MET A 1 5.21 3.46 2.91
N VAL A 2 6.42 2.92 2.99
CA VAL A 2 7.57 3.43 2.21
C VAL A 2 7.51 2.73 0.86
N ASN A 3 7.27 3.49 -0.20
CA ASN A 3 7.34 2.98 -1.57
C ASN A 3 8.67 3.43 -2.16
N ALA A 4 9.48 2.47 -2.54
CA ALA A 4 10.73 2.72 -3.25
C ALA A 4 10.62 2.16 -4.66
N LEU A 5 10.90 3.00 -5.64
CA LEU A 5 10.93 2.62 -7.04
C LEU A 5 12.33 2.13 -7.38
N TYR A 6 12.40 0.86 -7.77
CA TYR A 6 13.62 0.31 -8.34
C TYR A 6 13.70 0.63 -9.83
N CYS A 7 14.78 1.28 -10.22
CA CYS A 7 15.14 1.46 -11.62
C CYS A 7 15.92 0.23 -12.11
N SER A 8 15.46 -0.42 -13.17
CA SER A 8 16.23 -1.50 -13.80
C SER A 8 17.60 -1.00 -14.24
N PRO A 9 18.67 -1.81 -14.09
CA PRO A 9 19.99 -1.48 -14.62
C PRO A 9 19.86 -1.09 -16.08
N ARG A 10 20.45 0.03 -16.46
CA ARG A 10 20.47 0.45 -17.87
C ARG A 10 21.27 -0.58 -18.67
N PRO A 11 20.84 -0.91 -19.89
CA PRO A 11 21.72 -1.61 -20.80
C PRO A 11 23.00 -0.79 -20.93
N LYS A 12 24.17 -1.46 -20.93
CA LYS A 12 25.50 -0.81 -21.03
C LYS A 12 25.48 0.20 -22.18
N ARG A 13 25.37 1.46 -21.87
CA ARG A 13 25.43 2.55 -22.86
C ARG A 13 26.89 2.91 -23.13
N LYS A 14 27.23 3.20 -24.38
CA LYS A 14 28.57 3.59 -24.80
C LYS A 14 29.07 4.91 -24.15
N LYS A 15 28.16 5.73 -23.58
CA LYS A 15 28.51 6.95 -22.80
C LYS A 15 27.74 6.96 -21.49
N ALA A 16 28.47 7.12 -20.40
CA ALA A 16 27.89 7.36 -19.08
C ALA A 16 27.15 8.70 -19.09
N ILE A 17 25.88 8.71 -18.72
CA ILE A 17 25.18 9.97 -18.46
C ILE A 17 25.62 10.43 -17.08
N VAL A 18 26.35 11.54 -17.01
CA VAL A 18 26.69 12.19 -15.75
C VAL A 18 25.38 12.63 -15.10
N THR A 19 25.09 12.07 -13.93
CA THR A 19 23.86 12.36 -13.18
C THR A 19 24.27 13.11 -11.91
N ASP A 20 23.76 14.32 -11.72
CA ASP A 20 23.98 15.06 -10.48
C ASP A 20 23.27 14.37 -9.30
N LYS A 21 24.05 13.66 -8.49
CA LYS A 21 23.56 12.90 -7.33
C LYS A 21 22.98 13.79 -6.22
N ARG A 22 23.18 15.10 -6.27
CA ARG A 22 22.61 16.05 -5.29
C ARG A 22 21.12 16.28 -5.52
N THR A 23 20.65 16.05 -6.75
CA THR A 23 19.23 16.11 -7.06
C THR A 23 18.53 14.80 -6.67
N TYR A 24 17.25 14.88 -6.27
CA TYR A 24 16.44 13.71 -5.95
C TYR A 24 16.42 12.69 -7.10
N GLN A 25 16.18 13.15 -8.32
CA GLN A 25 16.16 12.30 -9.52
C GLN A 25 17.53 11.68 -9.81
N GLY A 26 18.59 12.43 -9.59
CA GLY A 26 19.96 11.95 -9.76
C GLY A 26 20.33 10.87 -8.74
N SER A 27 19.91 11.03 -7.50
CA SER A 27 20.12 10.02 -6.45
C SER A 27 19.36 8.72 -6.74
N ILE A 28 18.09 8.80 -7.18
CA ILE A 28 17.33 7.61 -7.59
C ILE A 28 17.96 6.91 -8.80
N ARG A 29 18.42 7.68 -9.79
CA ARG A 29 19.11 7.10 -10.96
C ARG A 29 20.41 6.40 -10.57
N ALA A 30 21.14 6.93 -9.59
CA ALA A 30 22.35 6.30 -9.08
C ALA A 30 22.07 4.97 -8.37
N GLN A 31 20.89 4.81 -7.75
CA GLN A 31 20.48 3.54 -7.13
C GLN A 31 20.31 2.40 -8.16
N ALA A 32 20.08 2.73 -9.44
CA ALA A 32 20.00 1.71 -10.50
C ALA A 32 21.29 0.90 -10.69
N ASP A 33 22.42 1.45 -10.26
CA ASP A 33 23.71 0.79 -10.34
C ASP A 33 24.02 -0.04 -9.07
N SER A 34 23.23 0.13 -8.02
CA SER A 34 23.38 -0.62 -6.77
C SER A 34 22.76 -2.02 -6.88
N SER A 35 23.29 -2.97 -6.13
CA SER A 35 22.71 -4.31 -6.08
C SER A 35 21.34 -4.26 -5.40
N LYS A 36 20.38 -5.06 -5.88
CA LYS A 36 19.04 -5.13 -5.27
C LYS A 36 19.06 -5.47 -3.77
N PRO A 37 19.92 -6.40 -3.30
CA PRO A 37 20.02 -6.69 -1.87
C PRO A 37 20.48 -5.51 -1.02
N ASP A 38 21.47 -4.75 -1.51
CA ASP A 38 21.97 -3.58 -0.78
C ASP A 38 20.90 -2.50 -0.70
N LEU A 39 20.15 -2.28 -1.78
CA LEU A 39 18.98 -1.38 -1.77
C LEU A 39 17.93 -1.79 -0.74
N VAL A 40 17.63 -3.09 -0.64
CA VAL A 40 16.67 -3.59 0.38
C VAL A 40 17.16 -3.24 1.78
N VAL A 41 18.44 -3.46 2.09
CA VAL A 41 19.01 -3.12 3.40
C VAL A 41 18.91 -1.61 3.67
N ASP A 42 19.24 -0.78 2.69
CA ASP A 42 19.16 0.68 2.82
C ASP A 42 17.72 1.16 3.02
N TRP A 43 16.75 0.61 2.29
CA TRP A 43 15.34 0.95 2.46
C TRP A 43 14.80 0.52 3.83
N VAL A 44 15.22 -0.63 4.32
CA VAL A 44 14.85 -1.08 5.68
C VAL A 44 15.44 -0.14 6.72
N LYS A 45 16.72 0.24 6.60
CA LYS A 45 17.35 1.24 7.49
C LYS A 45 16.58 2.56 7.48
N GLN A 46 16.24 3.07 6.30
CA GLN A 46 15.47 4.30 6.17
C GLN A 46 14.10 4.18 6.84
N ALA A 47 13.39 3.07 6.61
CA ALA A 47 12.08 2.83 7.21
C ALA A 47 12.15 2.83 8.75
N LEU A 48 13.14 2.14 9.33
CA LEU A 48 13.36 2.10 10.78
C LEU A 48 13.72 3.49 11.32
N ASN A 49 14.58 4.24 10.64
CA ASN A 49 14.97 5.62 11.04
C ASN A 49 13.77 6.59 10.99
N HIS A 50 12.79 6.35 10.12
CA HIS A 50 11.54 7.13 10.09
C HIS A 50 10.48 6.60 11.08
N GLY A 51 10.87 5.76 12.02
CA GLY A 51 10.00 5.30 13.10
C GLY A 51 9.00 4.21 12.71
N ILE A 52 9.18 3.57 11.55
CA ILE A 52 8.36 2.41 11.17
C ILE A 52 8.76 1.23 12.05
N LYS A 53 7.86 0.84 12.94
CA LYS A 53 8.05 -0.34 13.80
C LYS A 53 7.63 -1.59 13.02
N ALA A 54 8.60 -2.43 12.67
CA ALA A 54 8.35 -3.71 12.03
C ALA A 54 9.05 -4.82 12.83
N GLU A 55 8.32 -5.85 13.20
CA GLU A 55 8.87 -7.03 13.85
C GLU A 55 9.46 -8.00 12.82
N TYR A 56 8.79 -8.09 11.65
CA TYR A 56 9.17 -9.02 10.59
C TYR A 56 9.15 -8.35 9.23
N ILE A 57 10.13 -8.72 8.39
CA ILE A 57 10.15 -8.41 6.96
C ILE A 57 9.69 -9.65 6.21
N LEU A 58 8.65 -9.49 5.38
CA LEU A 58 8.14 -10.57 4.53
C LEU A 58 8.75 -10.45 3.14
N MET A 59 9.36 -11.52 2.65
CA MET A 59 10.08 -11.54 1.36
C MET A 59 9.63 -12.71 0.49
N ASP A 60 9.71 -12.52 -0.81
CA ASP A 60 9.56 -13.63 -1.74
C ASP A 60 10.86 -14.44 -1.85
N SER A 61 10.83 -15.49 -2.65
CA SER A 61 11.96 -16.40 -2.81
C SER A 61 13.20 -15.77 -3.47
N TRP A 62 13.06 -14.60 -4.13
CA TRP A 62 14.18 -13.90 -4.75
C TRP A 62 15.13 -13.25 -3.75
N PHE A 63 14.58 -12.81 -2.62
CA PHE A 63 15.33 -12.09 -1.58
C PHE A 63 15.70 -12.98 -0.39
N ASN A 64 15.23 -14.23 -0.35
CA ASN A 64 15.45 -15.11 0.79
C ASN A 64 16.72 -15.94 0.62
N TYR A 65 17.87 -15.31 0.86
CA TYR A 65 19.17 -15.98 0.84
C TYR A 65 20.10 -15.43 1.92
N GLU A 66 21.00 -16.26 2.39
CA GLU A 66 21.76 -16.11 3.61
C GLU A 66 22.49 -14.76 3.77
N PRO A 67 23.25 -14.20 2.79
CA PRO A 67 23.92 -12.92 2.97
C PRO A 67 22.98 -11.75 3.24
N LEU A 68 21.81 -11.72 2.60
CA LEU A 68 20.81 -10.69 2.87
C LEU A 68 20.17 -10.87 4.25
N LEU A 69 19.84 -12.11 4.62
CA LEU A 69 19.27 -12.41 5.93
C LEU A 69 20.20 -11.99 7.08
N LYS A 70 21.52 -12.22 6.94
CA LYS A 70 22.51 -11.75 7.90
C LYS A 70 22.49 -10.22 8.06
N LYS A 71 22.56 -9.48 6.94
CA LYS A 71 22.50 -8.00 6.96
C LYS A 71 21.23 -7.46 7.61
N LEU A 72 20.08 -8.09 7.36
CA LEU A 72 18.80 -7.69 7.96
C LEU A 72 18.75 -8.03 9.46
N LYS A 73 19.32 -9.16 9.86
CA LYS A 73 19.40 -9.56 11.28
C LYS A 73 20.28 -8.58 12.08
N GLU A 74 21.35 -8.04 11.49
CA GLU A 74 22.17 -6.98 12.09
C GLU A 74 21.35 -5.71 12.41
N LEU A 75 20.30 -5.44 11.63
CA LEU A 75 19.35 -4.36 11.89
C LEU A 75 18.30 -4.71 12.98
N LYS A 76 18.46 -5.87 13.63
CA LYS A 76 17.52 -6.39 14.66
C LYS A 76 16.09 -6.60 14.15
N VAL A 77 15.94 -6.91 12.87
CA VAL A 77 14.64 -7.24 12.27
C VAL A 77 14.67 -8.67 11.78
N ASP A 78 13.67 -9.42 12.16
CA ASP A 78 13.51 -10.78 11.69
C ASP A 78 12.84 -10.87 10.33
N THR A 79 13.09 -11.94 9.61
CA THR A 79 12.60 -12.13 8.25
C THR A 79 11.81 -13.43 8.15
N ILE A 80 10.75 -13.40 7.35
CA ILE A 80 10.02 -14.60 6.95
C ILE A 80 9.91 -14.56 5.42
N GLY A 81 10.39 -15.61 4.76
CA GLY A 81 10.38 -15.66 3.30
C GLY A 81 10.25 -17.09 2.78
N MET A 82 9.83 -17.21 1.53
CA MET A 82 9.81 -18.49 0.85
C MET A 82 11.21 -18.82 0.32
N LEU A 83 11.62 -20.07 0.41
CA LEU A 83 12.85 -20.56 -0.21
C LEU A 83 12.57 -21.13 -1.61
N LYS A 84 13.52 -20.97 -2.50
CA LYS A 84 13.51 -21.71 -3.77
C LYS A 84 13.96 -23.14 -3.54
N LEU A 85 13.34 -24.08 -4.21
CA LEU A 85 13.83 -25.44 -4.34
C LEU A 85 14.96 -25.40 -5.38
N ASP A 86 16.18 -25.28 -4.90
CA ASP A 86 17.40 -25.23 -5.69
C ASP A 86 18.52 -26.06 -5.01
N ASN A 87 19.70 -26.07 -5.58
CA ASN A 87 20.82 -26.89 -5.09
C ASN A 87 21.45 -26.41 -3.79
N ARG A 88 20.88 -25.40 -3.11
CA ARG A 88 21.39 -24.92 -1.82
C ARG A 88 21.18 -25.97 -0.74
N LYS A 89 22.18 -26.09 0.11
CA LYS A 89 22.16 -27.04 1.24
C LYS A 89 22.16 -26.29 2.57
N TYR A 90 21.69 -26.96 3.60
CA TYR A 90 21.53 -26.42 4.94
C TYR A 90 22.05 -27.42 5.94
N SER A 91 22.71 -26.97 6.99
CA SER A 91 23.15 -27.84 8.09
C SER A 91 21.99 -28.06 9.06
N VAL A 92 21.55 -29.32 9.16
CA VAL A 92 20.51 -29.71 10.13
C VAL A 92 21.10 -29.69 11.53
N LEU A 93 20.44 -29.00 12.46
CA LEU A 93 20.86 -28.89 13.84
C LEU A 93 20.26 -30.05 14.67
N ASN A 94 21.10 -30.65 15.50
CA ASN A 94 20.62 -31.59 16.52
C ASN A 94 19.99 -30.82 17.70
N ASN A 95 19.43 -31.55 18.69
CA ASN A 95 18.81 -30.95 19.88
C ASN A 95 19.77 -30.10 20.73
N ARG A 96 21.09 -30.29 20.55
CA ARG A 96 22.14 -29.50 21.22
C ARG A 96 22.65 -28.31 20.37
N GLY A 97 21.98 -28.02 19.23
CA GLY A 97 22.36 -26.93 18.33
C GLY A 97 23.61 -27.19 17.48
N LYS A 98 24.18 -28.41 17.50
CA LYS A 98 25.33 -28.77 16.67
C LYS A 98 24.88 -29.23 15.29
N ALA A 99 25.59 -28.83 14.23
CA ALA A 99 25.37 -29.29 12.87
C ALA A 99 25.63 -30.79 12.77
N LYS A 100 24.69 -31.50 12.16
CA LYS A 100 24.77 -32.96 11.98
C LYS A 100 25.04 -33.33 10.52
N GLU A 101 24.29 -32.77 9.64
CA GLU A 101 24.32 -33.14 8.22
C GLU A 101 24.11 -31.89 7.35
N TYR A 102 24.66 -31.85 6.15
CA TYR A 102 24.54 -30.77 5.18
C TYR A 102 23.70 -31.28 3.98
N LEU A 103 22.41 -30.93 4.00
CA LEU A 103 21.37 -31.55 3.18
C LEU A 103 20.64 -30.52 2.32
N SER A 104 20.08 -30.99 1.20
CA SER A 104 19.15 -30.24 0.36
C SER A 104 17.78 -30.08 1.05
N LEU A 105 16.92 -29.20 0.54
CA LEU A 105 15.55 -29.05 1.05
C LEU A 105 14.72 -30.32 0.87
N GLU A 106 14.96 -31.05 -0.22
CA GLU A 106 14.31 -32.34 -0.54
C GLU A 106 14.68 -33.41 0.48
N ASP A 107 15.96 -33.50 0.87
CA ASP A 107 16.45 -34.43 1.88
C ASP A 107 16.00 -34.04 3.31
N ILE A 108 15.80 -32.77 3.56
CA ILE A 108 15.35 -32.26 4.86
C ILE A 108 13.85 -32.49 5.06
N CYS A 109 13.03 -32.48 4.01
CA CYS A 109 11.58 -32.62 4.11
C CYS A 109 11.14 -33.89 4.87
N PRO A 110 11.68 -35.08 4.60
CA PRO A 110 11.36 -36.29 5.38
C PRO A 110 11.73 -36.19 6.87
N LEU A 111 12.82 -35.47 7.18
CA LEU A 111 13.24 -35.23 8.57
C LEU A 111 12.29 -34.27 9.30
N ALA A 112 11.83 -33.25 8.60
CA ALA A 112 10.84 -32.30 9.11
C ALA A 112 9.48 -33.00 9.34
N LYS A 113 9.06 -33.88 8.44
CA LYS A 113 7.83 -34.67 8.57
C LYS A 113 7.80 -35.52 9.84
N LYS A 114 8.93 -36.10 10.25
CA LYS A 114 9.05 -36.85 11.51
C LYS A 114 8.85 -35.96 12.75
N LYS A 115 8.98 -34.64 12.62
CA LYS A 115 8.79 -33.65 13.69
C LYS A 115 7.46 -32.91 13.60
N HIS A 116 6.52 -33.40 12.79
CA HIS A 116 5.17 -32.85 12.70
C HIS A 116 4.47 -32.90 14.06
N LEU A 117 3.89 -31.77 14.47
CA LEU A 117 3.13 -31.71 15.72
C LEU A 117 1.65 -31.95 15.43
N LYS A 118 0.97 -32.69 16.33
CA LYS A 118 -0.48 -32.92 16.20
C LYS A 118 -1.32 -31.62 16.23
N SER A 119 -0.75 -30.54 16.76
CA SER A 119 -1.36 -29.22 16.80
C SER A 119 -1.18 -28.41 15.52
N ASP A 120 -0.31 -28.85 14.60
CA ASP A 120 -0.09 -28.17 13.33
C ASP A 120 -1.25 -28.45 12.36
N PRO A 121 -1.67 -27.46 11.56
CA PRO A 121 -2.63 -27.70 10.48
C PRO A 121 -2.16 -28.75 9.48
N ASP A 122 -3.10 -29.45 8.84
CA ASP A 122 -2.82 -30.52 7.87
C ASP A 122 -1.99 -30.06 6.65
N GLU A 123 -2.05 -28.76 6.34
CA GLU A 123 -1.21 -28.19 5.27
C GLU A 123 0.28 -28.16 5.64
N ILE A 124 0.63 -28.16 6.92
CA ILE A 124 2.02 -28.16 7.40
C ILE A 124 2.54 -29.59 7.41
N ILE A 125 3.52 -29.91 6.57
CA ILE A 125 4.19 -31.23 6.54
C ILE A 125 5.04 -31.41 7.78
N GLY A 126 5.70 -30.35 8.24
CA GLY A 126 6.54 -30.34 9.43
C GLY A 126 7.48 -29.17 9.45
N SER A 127 8.26 -29.05 10.53
CA SER A 127 9.24 -27.97 10.69
C SER A 127 10.54 -28.46 11.33
N ILE A 128 11.65 -27.76 10.99
CA ILE A 128 12.97 -28.12 11.48
C ILE A 128 13.87 -26.89 11.56
N LYS A 129 14.77 -26.87 12.54
CA LYS A 129 15.79 -25.83 12.67
C LYS A 129 17.05 -26.26 11.92
N VAL A 130 17.58 -25.31 11.14
CA VAL A 130 18.78 -25.50 10.33
C VAL A 130 19.70 -24.29 10.47
N MET A 131 20.94 -24.45 10.04
CA MET A 131 21.88 -23.35 9.86
C MET A 131 22.10 -23.15 8.35
N ALA A 132 21.82 -21.94 7.85
CA ALA A 132 22.16 -21.53 6.51
C ALA A 132 23.55 -20.89 6.51
N HIS A 133 24.43 -21.41 5.68
CA HIS A 133 25.78 -20.89 5.50
C HIS A 133 26.26 -21.17 4.07
N THR A 134 27.23 -20.39 3.59
CA THR A 134 27.87 -20.64 2.31
C THR A 134 28.90 -21.77 2.43
N ASN A 135 29.19 -22.46 1.32
CA ASN A 135 30.13 -23.59 1.31
C ASN A 135 31.54 -23.26 1.83
N ASN A 136 31.92 -21.98 1.76
CA ASN A 136 33.26 -21.51 2.13
C ASN A 136 33.30 -20.96 3.57
N GLU A 137 32.18 -20.97 4.30
CA GLU A 137 32.12 -20.47 5.67
C GLU A 137 31.86 -21.61 6.68
N PRO A 138 32.47 -21.56 7.86
CA PRO A 138 32.15 -22.51 8.91
C PRO A 138 30.69 -22.35 9.35
N VAL A 139 30.05 -23.46 9.70
CA VAL A 139 28.65 -23.50 10.15
C VAL A 139 28.36 -22.51 11.27
N THR A 140 29.34 -22.24 12.13
CA THR A 140 29.23 -21.27 13.25
C THR A 140 29.00 -19.84 12.82
N LYS A 141 29.39 -19.48 11.60
CA LYS A 141 29.15 -18.16 10.99
C LYS A 141 27.84 -18.09 10.20
N GLY A 142 27.10 -19.19 10.09
CA GLY A 142 25.80 -19.23 9.43
C GLY A 142 24.71 -18.49 10.22
N ILE A 143 23.55 -18.38 9.61
CA ILE A 143 22.36 -17.84 10.24
C ILE A 143 21.37 -18.97 10.59
N PRO A 144 20.88 -19.04 11.83
CA PRO A 144 19.88 -20.04 12.20
C PRO A 144 18.53 -19.72 11.55
N LEU A 145 17.90 -20.73 10.95
CA LEU A 145 16.59 -20.63 10.33
C LEU A 145 15.66 -21.72 10.88
N LYS A 146 14.40 -21.39 11.06
CA LYS A 146 13.33 -22.38 11.17
C LYS A 146 12.69 -22.55 9.80
N LEU A 147 12.77 -23.75 9.26
CA LEU A 147 12.10 -24.14 8.03
C LEU A 147 10.75 -24.75 8.34
N VAL A 148 9.72 -24.31 7.61
CA VAL A 148 8.37 -24.85 7.67
C VAL A 148 8.00 -25.36 6.29
N PHE A 149 7.77 -26.66 6.17
CA PHE A 149 7.37 -27.31 4.93
C PHE A 149 5.85 -27.35 4.85
N ILE A 150 5.31 -26.92 3.70
CA ILE A 150 3.86 -26.75 3.48
C ILE A 150 3.49 -27.51 2.21
N ARG A 151 2.36 -28.20 2.22
CA ARG A 151 1.82 -28.88 1.02
C ARG A 151 1.49 -27.86 -0.07
N ASN A 152 1.89 -28.15 -1.29
CA ASN A 152 1.48 -27.36 -2.42
C ASN A 152 0.00 -27.67 -2.73
N ARG A 153 -0.87 -26.65 -2.77
CA ARG A 153 -2.30 -26.82 -3.06
C ARG A 153 -2.58 -27.29 -4.50
N HIS A 154 -1.70 -26.92 -5.41
CA HIS A 154 -1.87 -27.24 -6.86
C HIS A 154 -1.25 -28.58 -7.24
N ASN A 155 -0.21 -29.02 -6.54
CA ASN A 155 0.43 -30.32 -6.73
C ASN A 155 0.73 -30.95 -5.37
N LYS A 156 0.01 -32.00 -5.02
CA LYS A 156 0.12 -32.65 -3.69
C LYS A 156 1.45 -33.37 -3.48
N GLU A 157 2.19 -33.66 -4.55
CA GLU A 157 3.52 -34.26 -4.47
C GLU A 157 4.61 -33.26 -4.19
N ASP A 158 4.35 -31.96 -4.47
CA ASP A 158 5.27 -30.86 -4.23
C ASP A 158 5.04 -30.19 -2.87
N PHE A 159 6.06 -29.51 -2.41
CA PHE A 159 6.01 -28.73 -1.19
C PHE A 159 6.61 -27.33 -1.40
N LEU A 160 6.18 -26.41 -0.54
CA LEU A 160 6.76 -25.09 -0.42
C LEU A 160 7.50 -25.01 0.92
N VAL A 161 8.56 -24.22 0.98
CA VAL A 161 9.35 -24.05 2.20
C VAL A 161 9.37 -22.58 2.60
N LEU A 162 8.89 -22.30 3.79
CA LEU A 162 9.07 -21.00 4.43
C LEU A 162 10.26 -21.07 5.39
N ALA A 163 11.05 -20.01 5.42
CA ALA A 163 12.14 -19.83 6.35
C ALA A 163 11.93 -18.61 7.21
N SER A 164 12.13 -18.75 8.51
CA SER A 164 12.14 -17.64 9.48
C SER A 164 13.48 -17.55 10.18
N THR A 165 14.01 -16.32 10.31
CA THR A 165 15.19 -16.05 11.14
C THR A 165 14.86 -16.04 12.64
N ASP A 166 13.60 -15.82 12.99
CA ASP A 166 13.11 -16.07 14.33
C ASP A 166 12.75 -17.56 14.46
N THR A 167 13.64 -18.32 15.09
CA THR A 167 13.48 -19.77 15.27
C THR A 167 12.56 -20.13 16.41
N SER A 168 12.09 -19.16 17.20
CA SER A 168 11.17 -19.36 18.33
C SER A 168 9.71 -19.39 17.87
N LEU A 169 9.39 -18.75 16.73
CA LEU A 169 8.04 -18.70 16.20
C LEU A 169 7.45 -20.08 15.97
N ASP A 170 6.17 -20.20 16.29
CA ASP A 170 5.39 -21.38 15.93
C ASP A 170 5.18 -21.50 14.41
N SER A 171 5.12 -22.74 13.89
CA SER A 171 4.97 -23.03 12.45
C SER A 171 3.71 -22.40 11.85
N LYS A 172 2.59 -22.55 12.55
CA LYS A 172 1.31 -21.93 12.17
C LYS A 172 1.43 -20.40 12.07
N ARG A 173 2.13 -19.79 13.03
CA ARG A 173 2.33 -18.34 13.06
C ARG A 173 3.18 -17.87 11.90
N ILE A 174 4.24 -18.60 11.52
CA ILE A 174 5.07 -18.30 10.34
C ILE A 174 4.21 -18.29 9.07
N VAL A 175 3.36 -19.31 8.88
CA VAL A 175 2.44 -19.38 7.72
C VAL A 175 1.46 -18.22 7.70
N GLN A 176 0.84 -17.90 8.83
CA GLN A 176 -0.10 -16.79 8.95
C GLN A 176 0.55 -15.42 8.66
N LEU A 177 1.76 -15.20 9.15
CA LEU A 177 2.50 -13.97 8.88
C LEU A 177 2.88 -13.88 7.41
N TYR A 178 3.41 -14.96 6.83
CA TYR A 178 3.81 -14.97 5.42
C TYR A 178 2.62 -14.74 4.48
N ALA A 179 1.45 -15.27 4.79
CA ALA A 179 0.24 -15.04 4.00
C ALA A 179 -0.10 -13.54 3.84
N ARG A 180 0.32 -12.70 4.78
CA ARG A 180 0.14 -11.24 4.69
C ARG A 180 0.95 -10.61 3.55
N ARG A 181 1.97 -11.29 3.01
CA ARG A 181 2.75 -10.84 1.86
C ARG A 181 1.86 -10.59 0.64
N TRP A 182 0.78 -11.36 0.48
CA TRP A 182 -0.20 -11.17 -0.59
C TRP A 182 -0.79 -9.75 -0.67
N LYS A 183 -0.77 -9.01 0.44
CA LYS A 183 -1.19 -7.61 0.44
C LYS A 183 -0.34 -6.71 -0.46
N ILE A 184 0.89 -7.09 -0.77
CA ILE A 184 1.76 -6.36 -1.71
C ILE A 184 1.14 -6.42 -3.11
N GLU A 185 0.72 -7.61 -3.55
CA GLU A 185 0.12 -7.82 -4.87
C GLU A 185 -1.23 -7.12 -4.97
N THR A 186 -2.07 -7.24 -3.95
CA THR A 186 -3.33 -6.50 -3.86
C THR A 186 -3.10 -4.97 -3.91
N ASN A 187 -2.08 -4.47 -3.23
CA ASN A 187 -1.75 -3.05 -3.25
C ASN A 187 -1.30 -2.58 -4.65
N PHE A 188 -0.44 -3.35 -5.34
CA PHE A 188 -0.07 -3.06 -6.73
C PHE A 188 -1.27 -3.12 -7.68
N HIS A 189 -2.15 -4.10 -7.49
CA HIS A 189 -3.39 -4.18 -8.25
C HIS A 189 -4.23 -2.90 -8.07
N ASN A 190 -4.46 -2.48 -6.84
CA ASN A 190 -5.22 -1.27 -6.53
C ASN A 190 -4.56 -0.01 -7.11
N GLN A 191 -3.23 0.11 -7.03
CA GLN A 191 -2.48 1.24 -7.60
C GLN A 191 -2.63 1.33 -9.12
N LYS A 192 -2.64 0.19 -9.80
CA LYS A 192 -2.86 0.12 -11.25
C LYS A 192 -4.31 0.37 -11.64
N ALA A 193 -5.26 -0.24 -10.91
CA ALA A 193 -6.67 -0.20 -11.25
C ALA A 193 -7.32 1.15 -10.91
N PHE A 194 -6.94 1.77 -9.78
CA PHE A 194 -7.66 2.93 -9.24
C PHE A 194 -6.83 4.20 -9.14
N PHE A 195 -5.50 4.10 -9.07
CA PHE A 195 -4.65 5.27 -8.80
C PHE A 195 -3.74 5.67 -9.96
N GLY A 196 -3.99 5.13 -11.15
CA GLY A 196 -3.35 5.58 -12.40
C GLY A 196 -1.90 5.18 -12.59
N MET A 197 -1.39 4.17 -11.84
CA MET A 197 0.03 3.80 -11.89
C MET A 197 0.54 3.43 -13.30
N ASN A 198 -0.33 2.87 -14.16
CA ASN A 198 0.03 2.43 -15.51
C ASN A 198 -0.64 3.22 -16.63
N SER A 199 -1.72 3.96 -16.33
CA SER A 199 -2.62 4.49 -17.35
C SER A 199 -2.46 5.99 -17.57
N GLU A 200 -2.01 6.74 -16.57
CA GLU A 200 -1.95 8.20 -16.66
C GLU A 200 -0.62 8.72 -17.22
N CYS A 201 0.47 7.95 -17.17
CA CYS A 201 1.78 8.39 -17.64
C CYS A 201 2.03 7.92 -19.08
N GLN A 202 2.07 8.86 -20.01
CA GLN A 202 2.39 8.61 -21.43
C GLN A 202 3.85 8.94 -21.77
N SER A 203 4.65 9.32 -20.78
CA SER A 203 6.05 9.72 -20.98
C SER A 203 6.99 8.51 -20.96
N THR A 204 8.04 8.58 -21.74
CA THR A 204 9.19 7.65 -21.69
C THR A 204 10.32 8.17 -20.79
N ASP A 205 10.22 9.40 -20.28
CA ASP A 205 11.23 9.96 -19.40
C ASP A 205 11.14 9.34 -17.99
N PHE A 206 12.29 8.87 -17.48
CA PHE A 206 12.40 8.24 -16.16
C PHE A 206 11.89 9.13 -15.03
N THR A 207 12.17 10.42 -15.09
CA THR A 207 11.78 11.37 -14.03
C THR A 207 10.27 11.51 -13.97
N THR A 208 9.64 11.62 -15.13
CA THR A 208 8.17 11.72 -15.26
C THR A 208 7.50 10.42 -14.82
N ILE A 209 7.98 9.26 -15.27
CA ILE A 209 7.46 7.95 -14.85
C ILE A 209 7.56 7.79 -13.32
N SER A 210 8.71 8.17 -12.75
CA SER A 210 8.92 8.09 -11.30
C SER A 210 7.98 9.01 -10.52
N ALA A 211 7.72 10.22 -11.02
CA ALA A 211 6.78 11.15 -10.41
C ALA A 211 5.34 10.59 -10.41
N TYR A 212 4.88 10.06 -11.55
CA TYR A 212 3.55 9.44 -11.64
C TYR A 212 3.38 8.22 -10.74
N ALA A 213 4.39 7.36 -10.68
CA ALA A 213 4.36 6.20 -9.78
C ALA A 213 4.31 6.63 -8.31
N ASN A 214 5.06 7.66 -7.92
CA ASN A 214 5.00 8.22 -6.57
C ASN A 214 3.63 8.84 -6.27
N LEU A 215 3.02 9.55 -7.22
CA LEU A 215 1.66 10.09 -7.06
C LEU A 215 0.63 8.99 -6.86
N ALA A 216 0.70 7.89 -7.62
CA ALA A 216 -0.17 6.74 -7.44
C ALA A 216 -0.02 6.14 -6.01
N CYS A 217 1.22 6.02 -5.52
CA CYS A 217 1.50 5.56 -4.17
C CYS A 217 0.95 6.52 -3.10
N ILE A 218 1.10 7.84 -3.29
CA ILE A 218 0.57 8.86 -2.37
C ILE A 218 -0.96 8.78 -2.34
N ARG A 219 -1.63 8.72 -3.49
CA ARG A 219 -3.10 8.58 -3.59
C ARG A 219 -3.59 7.34 -2.82
N ALA A 220 -2.94 6.19 -3.03
CA ALA A 220 -3.27 4.95 -2.33
C ALA A 220 -3.09 5.07 -0.81
N ASN A 221 -2.00 5.70 -0.37
CA ASN A 221 -1.72 5.90 1.05
C ASN A 221 -2.71 6.86 1.71
N LEU A 222 -3.08 7.96 1.05
CA LEU A 222 -4.09 8.91 1.55
C LEU A 222 -5.46 8.25 1.68
N MET A 223 -5.85 7.44 0.69
CA MET A 223 -7.12 6.70 0.74
C MET A 223 -7.14 5.71 1.90
N GLU A 224 -6.05 4.94 2.09
CA GLU A 224 -5.94 3.99 3.21
C GLU A 224 -5.88 4.70 4.57
N TYR A 225 -5.24 5.86 4.64
CA TYR A 225 -5.20 6.69 5.84
C TYR A 225 -6.61 7.17 6.22
N LYS A 226 -7.34 7.73 5.25
CA LYS A 226 -8.74 8.15 5.44
C LYS A 226 -9.61 7.00 5.90
N ARG A 227 -9.52 5.85 5.23
CA ARG A 227 -10.25 4.63 5.58
C ARG A 227 -10.04 4.21 7.04
N ARG A 228 -8.80 4.31 7.53
CA ARG A 228 -8.47 3.94 8.92
C ARG A 228 -8.99 4.93 9.94
N ILE A 229 -8.90 6.23 9.68
CA ILE A 229 -9.42 7.26 10.59
C ILE A 229 -10.94 7.15 10.71
N GLU A 230 -11.63 6.95 9.59
CA GLU A 230 -13.08 6.87 9.54
C GLU A 230 -13.60 5.47 9.92
N ASN A 231 -12.73 4.49 10.21
CA ASN A 231 -13.07 3.09 10.42
C ASN A 231 -13.95 2.52 9.28
N ASP A 232 -13.68 2.95 8.06
CA ASP A 232 -14.45 2.57 6.90
C ASP A 232 -14.11 1.14 6.47
N VAL A 233 -15.11 0.28 6.38
CA VAL A 233 -14.95 -1.14 6.06
C VAL A 233 -14.98 -1.42 4.55
N ARG A 234 -15.30 -0.41 3.73
CA ARG A 234 -15.42 -0.56 2.28
C ARG A 234 -14.10 -0.98 1.64
N ALA A 235 -14.19 -1.68 0.52
CA ALA A 235 -13.03 -2.03 -0.29
C ALA A 235 -12.43 -0.79 -0.99
N ALA A 236 -11.14 -0.88 -1.38
CA ALA A 236 -10.44 0.24 -2.02
C ALA A 236 -11.14 0.76 -3.28
N GLY A 237 -11.74 -0.15 -4.08
CA GLY A 237 -12.50 0.23 -5.27
C GLY A 237 -13.76 1.03 -4.94
N GLU A 238 -14.53 0.62 -3.94
CA GLU A 238 -15.74 1.33 -3.51
C GLU A 238 -15.41 2.73 -3.01
N LEU A 239 -14.33 2.86 -2.23
CA LEU A 239 -13.85 4.15 -1.75
C LEU A 239 -13.41 5.06 -2.91
N PHE A 240 -12.68 4.49 -3.88
CA PHE A 240 -12.25 5.22 -5.06
C PHE A 240 -13.44 5.75 -5.87
N TYR A 241 -14.42 4.90 -6.19
CA TYR A 241 -15.61 5.33 -6.93
C TYR A 241 -16.44 6.34 -6.16
N SER A 242 -16.56 6.20 -4.83
CA SER A 242 -17.21 7.19 -3.97
C SER A 242 -16.49 8.54 -4.02
N ALA A 243 -15.14 8.56 -3.99
CA ALA A 243 -14.36 9.77 -4.12
C ALA A 243 -14.49 10.41 -5.52
N CYS A 244 -14.49 9.60 -6.57
CA CYS A 244 -14.73 10.09 -7.94
C CYS A 244 -16.12 10.72 -8.09
N GLN A 245 -17.13 10.14 -7.46
CA GLN A 245 -18.48 10.69 -7.48
C GLN A 245 -18.53 12.03 -6.74
N ALA A 246 -17.92 12.13 -5.56
CA ALA A 246 -17.82 13.38 -4.82
C ALA A 246 -17.13 14.49 -5.64
N LEU A 247 -16.05 14.14 -6.38
CA LEU A 247 -15.36 15.09 -7.26
C LEU A 247 -16.24 15.60 -8.41
N LYS A 248 -17.15 14.78 -8.93
CA LYS A 248 -18.14 15.20 -9.95
C LYS A 248 -19.23 16.09 -9.36
N GLU A 249 -19.60 15.87 -8.12
CA GLU A 249 -20.64 16.61 -7.43
C GLU A 249 -20.20 18.02 -7.03
N ILE A 250 -18.91 18.23 -6.69
CA ILE A 250 -18.37 19.53 -6.28
C ILE A 250 -18.60 20.64 -7.31
N PRO A 251 -18.26 20.48 -8.63
CA PRO A 251 -18.52 21.53 -9.62
C PRO A 251 -20.01 21.82 -9.81
N PHE A 252 -20.84 20.80 -9.72
CA PHE A 252 -22.28 20.97 -9.78
C PHE A 252 -22.80 21.75 -8.57
N ALA A 253 -22.37 21.40 -7.36
CA ALA A 253 -22.71 22.10 -6.13
C ALA A 253 -22.25 23.56 -6.16
N ASP A 254 -21.04 23.83 -6.65
CA ASP A 254 -20.52 25.21 -6.78
C ASP A 254 -21.36 26.02 -7.78
N ALA A 255 -21.68 25.47 -8.95
CA ALA A 255 -22.55 26.13 -9.93
C ALA A 255 -23.94 26.42 -9.35
N LEU A 256 -24.53 25.48 -8.64
CA LEU A 256 -25.82 25.63 -8.00
C LEU A 256 -25.78 26.70 -6.88
N ASN A 257 -24.73 26.71 -6.05
CA ASN A 257 -24.52 27.74 -5.04
C ASN A 257 -24.39 29.15 -5.64
N ARG A 258 -23.64 29.30 -6.76
CA ARG A 258 -23.53 30.58 -7.48
C ARG A 258 -24.85 31.03 -8.07
N LEU A 259 -25.66 30.10 -8.62
CA LEU A 259 -27.00 30.39 -9.10
C LEU A 259 -27.91 30.91 -7.97
N LEU A 260 -27.91 30.25 -6.81
CA LEU A 260 -28.67 30.69 -5.65
C LEU A 260 -28.21 32.06 -5.12
N GLN A 261 -26.91 32.35 -5.14
CA GLN A 261 -26.37 33.67 -4.79
C GLN A 261 -26.86 34.76 -5.75
N ALA A 262 -26.72 34.49 -7.08
CA ALA A 262 -27.24 35.43 -8.11
C ALA A 262 -28.74 35.66 -7.95
N TYR A 263 -29.50 34.59 -7.72
CA TYR A 263 -30.94 34.68 -7.51
C TYR A 263 -31.31 35.53 -6.27
N ASN A 264 -30.55 35.43 -5.21
CA ASN A 264 -30.76 36.26 -4.00
C ASN A 264 -30.40 37.74 -4.23
N SER A 265 -29.40 38.05 -5.10
CA SER A 265 -29.01 39.42 -5.38
C SER A 265 -30.00 40.15 -6.30
N ILE A 266 -30.77 39.43 -7.11
CA ILE A 266 -31.74 40.00 -8.07
C ILE A 266 -32.69 40.99 -7.40
N VAL A 267 -33.22 40.66 -6.22
CA VAL A 267 -34.20 41.53 -5.56
C VAL A 267 -33.58 42.84 -5.09
N ASP A 268 -32.30 42.79 -4.63
CA ASP A 268 -31.54 43.98 -4.21
C ASP A 268 -31.17 44.85 -5.43
N ASP A 269 -30.84 44.20 -6.55
CA ASP A 269 -30.50 44.88 -7.81
C ASP A 269 -31.72 45.54 -8.42
N LEU A 270 -32.89 44.94 -8.36
CA LEU A 270 -34.17 45.48 -8.82
C LEU A 270 -34.58 46.69 -7.97
N GLU A 271 -34.29 46.72 -6.64
CA GLU A 271 -34.51 47.89 -5.80
C GLU A 271 -33.57 49.03 -6.22
N LYS A 272 -32.27 48.77 -6.39
CA LYS A 272 -31.28 49.75 -6.84
C LYS A 272 -31.63 50.37 -8.19
N ALA A 273 -32.14 49.50 -9.12
CA ALA A 273 -32.61 49.95 -10.44
C ALA A 273 -33.95 50.69 -10.41
N GLY A 274 -34.56 50.87 -9.25
CA GLY A 274 -35.84 51.55 -9.13
C GLY A 274 -37.07 50.74 -9.57
N CYS A 275 -36.90 49.48 -9.91
CA CYS A 275 -37.97 48.59 -10.35
C CYS A 275 -38.87 48.14 -9.16
N ILE A 276 -38.33 48.20 -7.95
CA ILE A 276 -39.09 47.89 -6.70
C ILE A 276 -39.12 49.13 -5.82
N ALA A 277 -40.31 49.58 -5.44
CA ALA A 277 -40.49 50.73 -4.56
C ALA A 277 -39.87 50.49 -3.17
N LYS A 278 -39.21 51.53 -2.61
CA LYS A 278 -38.68 51.50 -1.22
C LYS A 278 -39.76 51.03 -0.25
N GLY A 279 -39.45 50.04 0.57
CA GLY A 279 -40.37 49.45 1.54
C GLY A 279 -41.07 48.18 1.07
N LYS A 280 -41.08 47.85 -0.22
CA LYS A 280 -41.59 46.56 -0.73
C LYS A 280 -40.53 45.46 -0.79
N LEU A 281 -39.25 45.78 -0.54
CA LEU A 281 -38.11 44.85 -0.55
C LEU A 281 -38.34 43.67 0.38
N LYS A 282 -38.81 43.89 1.60
CA LYS A 282 -39.09 42.82 2.59
C LYS A 282 -40.14 41.83 2.06
N LYS A 283 -41.19 42.33 1.37
CA LYS A 283 -42.24 41.49 0.78
C LYS A 283 -41.70 40.67 -0.41
N ALA A 284 -40.89 41.30 -1.26
CA ALA A 284 -40.25 40.64 -2.40
C ALA A 284 -39.30 39.54 -1.92
N LYS A 285 -38.45 39.81 -0.93
CA LYS A 285 -37.55 38.80 -0.31
C LYS A 285 -38.33 37.64 0.34
N LYS A 286 -39.49 37.91 0.93
CA LYS A 286 -40.35 36.85 1.49
C LYS A 286 -40.91 35.95 0.40
N ILE A 287 -41.38 36.53 -0.71
CA ILE A 287 -41.88 35.77 -1.86
C ILE A 287 -40.76 34.88 -2.47
N LEU A 288 -39.57 35.49 -2.65
CA LEU A 288 -38.41 34.79 -3.15
C LEU A 288 -38.07 33.57 -2.29
N LYS A 289 -38.01 33.75 -0.96
CA LYS A 289 -37.76 32.65 -0.02
C LYS A 289 -38.81 31.54 -0.13
N GLN A 290 -40.09 31.88 -0.22
CA GLN A 290 -41.14 30.89 -0.39
C GLN A 290 -40.95 30.08 -1.67
N LYS A 291 -40.61 30.75 -2.77
CA LYS A 291 -40.35 30.06 -4.05
C LYS A 291 -39.12 29.15 -3.99
N LEU A 292 -38.05 29.58 -3.33
CA LEU A 292 -36.86 28.78 -3.10
C LEU A 292 -37.14 27.56 -2.20
N SER A 293 -37.98 27.75 -1.15
CA SER A 293 -38.40 26.61 -0.30
C SER A 293 -39.16 25.56 -1.11
N VAL A 294 -40.15 25.97 -1.87
CA VAL A 294 -40.93 25.05 -2.74
C VAL A 294 -40.00 24.33 -3.72
N TRP A 295 -39.10 25.08 -4.38
CA TRP A 295 -38.14 24.47 -5.29
C TRP A 295 -37.23 23.45 -4.59
N TYR A 296 -36.73 23.74 -3.38
CA TYR A 296 -35.91 22.81 -2.61
C TYR A 296 -36.69 21.54 -2.24
N ASP A 297 -37.95 21.71 -1.76
CA ASP A 297 -38.78 20.58 -1.33
C ASP A 297 -39.19 19.69 -2.51
N GLU A 298 -39.37 20.28 -3.69
CA GLU A 298 -39.71 19.55 -4.96
C GLU A 298 -38.46 18.97 -5.64
N SER A 299 -37.25 19.36 -5.20
CA SER A 299 -36.00 18.86 -5.77
C SER A 299 -35.77 17.40 -5.39
N SER A 300 -35.06 16.67 -6.27
CA SER A 300 -34.69 15.27 -5.99
C SER A 300 -33.86 15.18 -4.71
N ALA A 301 -33.96 14.05 -4.01
CA ALA A 301 -33.14 13.77 -2.83
C ALA A 301 -31.63 13.88 -3.10
N TYR A 302 -31.21 13.66 -4.34
CA TYR A 302 -29.85 13.87 -4.78
C TYR A 302 -29.41 15.34 -4.71
N ILE A 303 -30.21 16.27 -5.25
CA ILE A 303 -29.94 17.71 -5.21
C ILE A 303 -29.98 18.23 -3.77
N GLN A 304 -30.95 17.81 -2.98
CA GLN A 304 -31.04 18.18 -1.57
C GLN A 304 -29.80 17.75 -0.80
N LYS A 305 -29.36 16.52 -0.99
CA LYS A 305 -28.13 15.98 -0.35
C LYS A 305 -26.86 16.74 -0.77
N ILE A 306 -26.72 17.07 -2.05
CA ILE A 306 -25.56 17.85 -2.54
C ILE A 306 -25.54 19.24 -1.90
N LEU A 307 -26.67 19.92 -1.85
CA LEU A 307 -26.79 21.24 -1.20
C LEU A 307 -26.47 21.17 0.30
N GLU A 308 -26.86 20.10 0.99
CA GLU A 308 -26.55 19.90 2.41
C GLU A 308 -25.04 19.66 2.65
N LEU A 309 -24.39 18.86 1.81
CA LEU A 309 -22.99 18.47 1.95
C LEU A 309 -22.01 19.60 1.55
N TYR A 310 -22.35 20.33 0.49
CA TYR A 310 -21.44 21.29 -0.14
C TYR A 310 -21.94 22.74 -0.04
N SER A 311 -22.91 23.05 0.84
CA SER A 311 -23.36 24.42 1.02
C SER A 311 -22.23 25.30 1.55
N THR A 312 -22.04 26.45 0.91
CA THR A 312 -21.11 27.49 1.37
C THR A 312 -21.67 28.21 2.59
N GLU A 313 -20.82 28.94 3.34
CA GLU A 313 -21.27 29.79 4.45
C GLU A 313 -22.35 30.80 4.04
N ILE A 314 -22.38 31.21 2.76
CA ILE A 314 -23.34 32.16 2.22
C ILE A 314 -24.69 31.47 1.93
N THR A 315 -24.69 30.24 1.45
CA THR A 315 -25.93 29.50 1.15
C THR A 315 -26.46 28.70 2.33
N SER A 316 -25.61 28.32 3.29
CA SER A 316 -25.99 27.62 4.52
C SER A 316 -27.08 28.37 5.34
N PRO A 317 -27.04 29.69 5.50
CA PRO A 317 -28.14 30.41 6.16
C PRO A 317 -29.46 30.39 5.40
N ILE A 318 -29.39 30.29 4.07
CA ILE A 318 -30.58 30.15 3.20
C ILE A 318 -31.22 28.80 3.42
N LEU A 319 -30.41 27.73 3.32
CA LEU A 319 -30.86 26.36 3.57
C LEU A 319 -31.34 26.10 4.99
N LYS A 320 -30.67 26.66 6.01
CA LYS A 320 -31.12 26.60 7.42
C LYS A 320 -32.41 27.34 7.71
N ARG A 321 -32.79 28.28 6.85
CA ARG A 321 -34.03 29.06 6.99
C ARG A 321 -35.17 28.55 6.10
N ILE A 322 -34.84 27.60 5.18
CA ILE A 322 -35.81 26.88 4.35
C ILE A 322 -36.38 25.66 5.12
N LYS A 323 -35.56 25.05 5.99
CA LYS A 323 -36.02 24.05 6.99
C LYS A 323 -36.61 24.84 8.20
#